data_b0dbb1e424e76fbd8c0cded8b57f1e5c
#
_entry.id   b0dbb1e424e76fbd8c0cded8b57f1e5c
#
_cell.length_a   1.000
_cell.length_b   1.000
_cell.length_c   1.000
_cell.angle_alpha   90.00
_cell.angle_beta   90.00
_cell.angle_gamma   90.00
#
_symmetry.space_group_name_H-M   'P 1'
#
loop_
_entity.id
_entity.type
_entity.pdbx_description
1 polymer ?
#
loop_
_entity_poly.entity_id
_entity_poly.type
_entity_poly.pdbx_seq_one_letter_code
_entity_poly.pdbx_strand_id
1 'polypeptide(L)'
;MPRRAPQPPRPNTWWRLALLPGVVAAALLAQPSRAMDADALAKLADEQARSSFTLLRELLSIPNDANYPEDIERNIRWCEDQFGRRGFSLERIDTPAIPLLLAERYVLGAERTVLIYLQLDGQPVDPSAWFQDDPYEPTLKRRNDLGEWQAVDWAEIENYDDEMRVFARSASDAKGPVAMFLAALDGIAGEGLAPNFNMKIIMDFEEELGSPRLPQAVVDNRERLAADMLVIFDGPRHITNRPTLTFGARGIAELTLTTYGPIVPQHSGHFGNYAPNPALRLAQLLASMKDADGRVTIPGYYDGIEIDEDTMALLRAVPDDEAQIRDRLQIGSTDGVGRFYQEAIQYPSLNIRGMRSGWIDEEVRTIVPAWARAEIDMRLVLESDFERLLGLVRQHIEEQGYFVTDRVPDKEMRLAHDKIATLTSSLHYQSFRTDQDSQIGRWLSSALENAFDEAPIKIRMSGGSIPISP
;
A
#
# COMPACT_ATOMS: atom_id res chain seq x y z
N MET A 1 -83.35 12.73 -35.15
CA MET A 1 -83.65 11.48 -34.47
C MET A 1 -82.33 10.67 -34.43
N PRO A 2 -81.67 10.54 -33.32
CA PRO A 2 -80.43 9.74 -33.22
C PRO A 2 -80.78 8.35 -32.71
N ARG A 3 -80.14 7.32 -33.33
CA ARG A 3 -80.22 5.90 -32.96
C ARG A 3 -79.38 5.60 -31.77
N ARG A 4 -79.96 4.86 -30.79
CA ARG A 4 -79.31 4.33 -29.60
C ARG A 4 -78.36 3.16 -29.98
N ALA A 5 -77.20 3.12 -29.41
CA ALA A 5 -76.26 2.00 -29.44
C ALA A 5 -76.64 0.89 -28.41
N PRO A 6 -76.39 -0.38 -28.69
CA PRO A 6 -76.79 -1.47 -27.81
C PRO A 6 -75.73 -1.69 -26.67
N GLN A 7 -76.24 -2.05 -25.49
CA GLN A 7 -75.39 -2.46 -24.32
C GLN A 7 -74.85 -3.90 -24.47
N PRO A 8 -73.68 -4.19 -23.89
CA PRO A 8 -73.14 -5.54 -23.90
C PRO A 8 -73.71 -6.42 -22.75
N PRO A 9 -73.71 -7.74 -22.87
CA PRO A 9 -74.33 -8.65 -21.95
C PRO A 9 -73.46 -8.88 -20.68
N ARG A 10 -74.15 -9.16 -19.56
CA ARG A 10 -73.56 -9.51 -18.25
C ARG A 10 -72.95 -10.92 -18.27
N PRO A 11 -71.79 -11.18 -17.62
CA PRO A 11 -71.25 -12.51 -17.55
C PRO A 11 -71.84 -13.27 -16.34
N ASN A 12 -72.14 -14.54 -16.54
CA ASN A 12 -72.60 -15.50 -15.56
C ASN A 12 -71.50 -15.94 -14.61
N THR A 13 -71.91 -15.96 -13.35
CA THR A 13 -71.18 -16.51 -12.21
C THR A 13 -71.10 -18.05 -12.30
N TRP A 14 -69.88 -18.62 -12.38
CA TRP A 14 -69.63 -19.97 -11.96
C TRP A 14 -68.41 -20.03 -11.03
N TRP A 15 -68.60 -20.38 -9.81
CA TRP A 15 -67.62 -20.67 -8.77
C TRP A 15 -66.90 -21.96 -9.12
N ARG A 16 -65.58 -21.87 -9.32
CA ARG A 16 -64.70 -23.03 -9.15
C ARG A 16 -63.58 -22.60 -8.20
N LEU A 17 -63.56 -23.22 -7.03
CA LEU A 17 -62.47 -23.31 -6.09
C LEU A 17 -61.27 -23.92 -6.82
N ALA A 18 -60.18 -23.17 -6.98
CA ALA A 18 -58.84 -23.69 -7.29
C ALA A 18 -57.98 -23.46 -6.05
N LEU A 19 -57.63 -24.53 -5.40
CA LEU A 19 -56.64 -24.61 -4.32
C LEU A 19 -55.31 -24.08 -4.89
N LEU A 20 -54.85 -22.95 -4.41
CA LEU A 20 -53.46 -22.46 -4.55
C LEU A 20 -52.64 -23.16 -3.46
N PRO A 21 -51.48 -23.80 -3.79
CA PRO A 21 -50.57 -24.26 -2.78
C PRO A 21 -49.97 -23.02 -2.10
N GLY A 22 -50.11 -22.96 -0.78
CA GLY A 22 -49.49 -21.93 0.04
C GLY A 22 -47.98 -21.97 -0.10
N VAL A 23 -47.42 -20.97 -0.71
CA VAL A 23 -45.99 -20.63 -0.54
C VAL A 23 -45.87 -20.09 0.88
N VAL A 24 -45.48 -20.96 1.79
CA VAL A 24 -45.01 -20.54 3.11
C VAL A 24 -43.63 -19.86 2.80
N ALA A 25 -43.68 -18.56 2.59
CA ALA A 25 -42.50 -17.74 2.74
C ALA A 25 -42.10 -17.81 4.21
N ALA A 26 -41.18 -18.71 4.53
CA ALA A 26 -40.48 -18.67 5.78
C ALA A 26 -39.72 -17.32 5.77
N ALA A 27 -40.31 -16.32 6.43
CA ALA A 27 -39.60 -15.14 6.83
C ALA A 27 -38.51 -15.63 7.82
N LEU A 28 -37.33 -15.88 7.32
CA LEU A 28 -36.14 -15.93 8.14
C LEU A 28 -36.01 -14.54 8.76
N LEU A 29 -36.61 -14.37 9.93
CA LEU A 29 -36.30 -13.26 10.82
C LEU A 29 -34.79 -13.35 11.06
N ALA A 30 -34.04 -12.45 10.42
CA ALA A 30 -32.65 -12.26 10.74
C ALA A 30 -32.57 -12.00 12.24
N GLN A 31 -32.12 -12.99 12.98
CA GLN A 31 -31.83 -12.79 14.41
C GLN A 31 -30.72 -11.73 14.46
N PRO A 32 -30.77 -10.76 15.37
CA PRO A 32 -29.67 -9.85 15.56
C PRO A 32 -28.40 -10.71 15.74
N SER A 33 -27.42 -10.52 14.87
CA SER A 33 -26.17 -11.26 14.93
C SER A 33 -25.55 -11.02 16.31
N ARG A 34 -25.61 -12.04 17.17
CA ARG A 34 -24.86 -12.01 18.42
C ARG A 34 -23.39 -12.04 17.99
N ALA A 35 -22.64 -11.03 18.40
CA ALA A 35 -21.21 -11.00 18.17
C ALA A 35 -20.62 -12.32 18.73
N MET A 36 -19.83 -13.02 17.94
CA MET A 36 -19.09 -14.18 18.40
C MET A 36 -18.04 -13.69 19.41
N ASP A 37 -17.84 -14.45 20.48
CA ASP A 37 -16.73 -14.18 21.39
C ASP A 37 -15.39 -14.66 20.81
N ALA A 38 -14.28 -14.28 21.43
CA ALA A 38 -12.94 -14.58 20.94
C ALA A 38 -12.69 -16.10 20.81
N ASP A 39 -13.16 -16.91 21.75
CA ASP A 39 -12.99 -18.36 21.71
C ASP A 39 -13.74 -18.99 20.53
N ALA A 40 -14.97 -18.54 20.26
CA ALA A 40 -15.76 -19.01 19.13
C ALA A 40 -15.14 -18.58 17.79
N LEU A 41 -14.60 -17.37 17.73
CA LEU A 41 -13.88 -16.88 16.54
C LEU A 41 -12.58 -17.65 16.31
N ALA A 42 -11.78 -17.90 17.34
CA ALA A 42 -10.56 -18.69 17.26
C ALA A 42 -10.85 -20.11 16.75
N LYS A 43 -11.87 -20.75 17.30
CA LYS A 43 -12.30 -22.09 16.86
C LYS A 43 -12.72 -22.08 15.39
N LEU A 44 -13.52 -21.10 14.97
CA LEU A 44 -13.94 -20.96 13.57
C LEU A 44 -12.75 -20.74 12.65
N ALA A 45 -11.78 -19.92 13.08
CA ALA A 45 -10.53 -19.70 12.33
C ALA A 45 -9.74 -20.99 12.16
N ASP A 46 -9.58 -21.80 13.21
CA ASP A 46 -8.92 -23.11 13.14
C ASP A 46 -9.64 -24.08 12.20
N GLU A 47 -10.96 -24.13 12.25
CA GLU A 47 -11.77 -24.96 11.35
C GLU A 47 -11.60 -24.52 9.87
N GLN A 48 -11.49 -23.20 9.61
CA GLN A 48 -11.32 -22.66 8.27
C GLN A 48 -9.86 -22.70 7.77
N ALA A 49 -8.89 -22.74 8.66
CA ALA A 49 -7.46 -22.63 8.31
C ALA A 49 -7.03 -23.67 7.25
N ARG A 50 -7.45 -24.94 7.42
CA ARG A 50 -7.09 -26.02 6.50
C ARG A 50 -7.59 -25.79 5.08
N SER A 51 -8.84 -25.36 4.92
CA SER A 51 -9.42 -25.04 3.62
C SER A 51 -8.77 -23.78 3.03
N SER A 52 -8.44 -22.79 3.87
CA SER A 52 -7.78 -21.55 3.45
C SER A 52 -6.37 -21.79 2.93
N PHE A 53 -5.61 -22.72 3.50
CA PHE A 53 -4.29 -23.08 2.97
C PHE A 53 -4.36 -23.75 1.61
N THR A 54 -5.38 -24.55 1.34
CA THR A 54 -5.62 -25.12 0.01
C THR A 54 -5.89 -24.01 -1.01
N LEU A 55 -6.77 -23.08 -0.67
CA LEU A 55 -7.10 -21.92 -1.49
C LEU A 55 -5.88 -21.03 -1.74
N LEU A 56 -5.09 -20.76 -0.70
CA LEU A 56 -3.85 -19.99 -0.80
C LEU A 56 -2.85 -20.68 -1.72
N ARG A 57 -2.64 -22.01 -1.57
CA ARG A 57 -1.75 -22.78 -2.42
C ARG A 57 -2.15 -22.70 -3.89
N GLU A 58 -3.43 -22.81 -4.20
CA GLU A 58 -3.97 -22.67 -5.56
C GLU A 58 -3.66 -21.28 -6.12
N LEU A 59 -3.98 -20.22 -5.37
CA LEU A 59 -3.75 -18.83 -5.79
C LEU A 59 -2.26 -18.52 -5.99
N LEU A 60 -1.40 -18.98 -5.10
CA LEU A 60 0.05 -18.74 -5.17
C LEU A 60 0.72 -19.44 -6.36
N SER A 61 0.12 -20.55 -6.86
CA SER A 61 0.63 -21.26 -8.03
C SER A 61 0.39 -20.52 -9.35
N ILE A 62 -0.33 -19.40 -9.34
CA ILE A 62 -0.54 -18.55 -10.51
C ILE A 62 0.50 -17.42 -10.44
N PRO A 63 1.47 -17.33 -11.37
CA PRO A 63 2.38 -16.17 -11.44
C PRO A 63 1.62 -14.85 -11.54
N ASN A 64 2.19 -13.79 -10.96
CA ASN A 64 1.48 -12.52 -10.83
C ASN A 64 2.36 -11.27 -10.98
N ASP A 65 3.47 -11.36 -11.71
CA ASP A 65 4.22 -10.19 -12.11
C ASP A 65 3.42 -9.38 -13.14
N ALA A 66 3.09 -8.13 -12.84
CA ALA A 66 2.28 -7.26 -13.69
C ALA A 66 2.92 -6.94 -15.07
N ASN A 67 4.21 -7.23 -15.24
CA ASN A 67 4.86 -7.15 -16.55
C ASN A 67 4.41 -8.28 -17.51
N TYR A 68 3.69 -9.28 -17.03
CA TYR A 68 3.17 -10.40 -17.80
C TYR A 68 1.62 -10.42 -17.78
N PRO A 69 0.94 -9.69 -18.68
CA PRO A 69 -0.52 -9.54 -18.67
C PRO A 69 -1.30 -10.86 -18.75
N GLU A 70 -0.74 -11.89 -19.37
CA GLU A 70 -1.38 -13.22 -19.47
C GLU A 70 -1.46 -13.91 -18.11
N ASP A 71 -0.47 -13.71 -17.25
CA ASP A 71 -0.45 -14.23 -15.89
C ASP A 71 -1.45 -13.47 -15.01
N ILE A 72 -1.50 -12.16 -15.16
CA ILE A 72 -2.48 -11.30 -14.49
C ILE A 72 -3.90 -11.70 -14.90
N GLU A 73 -4.17 -11.94 -16.16
CA GLU A 73 -5.50 -12.40 -16.64
C GLU A 73 -5.92 -13.71 -15.97
N ARG A 74 -4.98 -14.63 -15.68
CA ARG A 74 -5.27 -15.85 -14.92
C ARG A 74 -5.66 -15.55 -13.46
N ASN A 75 -4.99 -14.59 -12.83
CA ASN A 75 -5.35 -14.14 -11.48
C ASN A 75 -6.73 -13.48 -11.46
N ILE A 76 -7.05 -12.62 -12.45
CA ILE A 76 -8.37 -11.99 -12.57
C ILE A 76 -9.46 -13.07 -12.69
N ARG A 77 -9.31 -14.05 -13.59
CA ARG A 77 -10.29 -15.13 -13.75
C ARG A 77 -10.46 -15.99 -12.50
N TRP A 78 -9.38 -16.23 -11.78
CA TRP A 78 -9.45 -16.93 -10.50
C TRP A 78 -10.29 -16.14 -9.49
N CYS A 79 -10.08 -14.82 -9.38
CA CYS A 79 -10.88 -13.95 -8.53
C CYS A 79 -12.35 -13.92 -8.97
N GLU A 80 -12.63 -13.80 -10.26
CA GLU A 80 -13.99 -13.84 -10.80
C GLU A 80 -14.72 -15.12 -10.38
N ASP A 81 -14.05 -16.26 -10.48
CA ASP A 81 -14.62 -17.56 -10.06
C ASP A 81 -14.84 -17.60 -8.54
N GLN A 82 -13.83 -17.25 -7.74
CA GLN A 82 -13.88 -17.39 -6.30
C GLN A 82 -14.86 -16.42 -5.62
N PHE A 83 -14.92 -15.18 -6.06
CA PHE A 83 -15.89 -14.20 -5.54
C PHE A 83 -17.29 -14.48 -6.08
N GLY A 84 -17.42 -14.90 -7.34
CA GLY A 84 -18.70 -15.28 -7.94
C GLY A 84 -19.40 -16.41 -7.21
N ARG A 85 -18.65 -17.46 -6.81
CA ARG A 85 -19.19 -18.59 -6.00
C ARG A 85 -19.71 -18.15 -4.65
N ARG A 86 -19.21 -17.03 -4.08
CA ARG A 86 -19.61 -16.45 -2.80
C ARG A 86 -20.69 -15.37 -2.93
N GLY A 87 -21.34 -15.28 -4.11
CA GLY A 87 -22.50 -14.41 -4.35
C GLY A 87 -22.16 -12.95 -4.60
N PHE A 88 -20.95 -12.65 -5.04
CA PHE A 88 -20.60 -11.32 -5.54
C PHE A 88 -20.98 -11.18 -7.00
N SER A 89 -21.51 -10.01 -7.38
CA SER A 89 -21.54 -9.55 -8.76
C SER A 89 -20.17 -8.98 -9.12
N LEU A 90 -19.70 -9.27 -10.31
CA LEU A 90 -18.34 -8.95 -10.75
C LEU A 90 -18.37 -8.12 -12.01
N GLU A 91 -17.52 -7.12 -12.06
CA GLU A 91 -17.34 -6.30 -13.24
C GLU A 91 -15.89 -5.84 -13.36
N ARG A 92 -15.37 -5.89 -14.59
CA ARG A 92 -14.05 -5.33 -14.89
C ARG A 92 -14.19 -3.84 -15.16
N ILE A 93 -13.38 -3.05 -14.48
CA ILE A 93 -13.23 -1.62 -14.78
C ILE A 93 -12.11 -1.52 -15.81
N ASP A 94 -12.48 -1.18 -17.04
CA ASP A 94 -11.54 -1.07 -18.15
C ASP A 94 -10.50 0.03 -17.90
N THR A 95 -9.26 -0.29 -18.19
CA THR A 95 -8.13 0.63 -18.23
C THR A 95 -7.36 0.45 -19.55
N PRO A 96 -6.41 1.33 -19.90
CA PRO A 96 -5.62 1.18 -21.12
C PRO A 96 -4.76 -0.10 -21.19
N ALA A 97 -4.57 -0.82 -20.09
CA ALA A 97 -3.78 -2.06 -20.06
C ALA A 97 -4.44 -3.15 -19.19
N ILE A 98 -4.10 -3.22 -17.89
CA ILE A 98 -4.63 -4.23 -16.97
C ILE A 98 -5.89 -3.66 -16.31
N PRO A 99 -7.06 -4.32 -16.43
CA PRO A 99 -8.28 -3.83 -15.80
C PRO A 99 -8.23 -4.03 -14.27
N LEU A 100 -8.96 -3.18 -13.55
CA LEU A 100 -9.31 -3.46 -12.16
C LEU A 100 -10.53 -4.40 -12.13
N LEU A 101 -10.68 -5.15 -11.05
CA LEU A 101 -11.88 -5.97 -10.84
C LEU A 101 -12.69 -5.41 -9.67
N LEU A 102 -13.96 -5.09 -9.92
CA LEU A 102 -14.92 -4.70 -8.90
C LEU A 102 -15.82 -5.87 -8.57
N ALA A 103 -15.90 -6.24 -7.29
CA ALA A 103 -16.84 -7.24 -6.78
C ALA A 103 -17.79 -6.57 -5.78
N GLU A 104 -19.10 -6.80 -5.94
CA GLU A 104 -20.13 -6.18 -5.10
C GLU A 104 -21.08 -7.24 -4.52
N ARG A 105 -21.38 -7.12 -3.24
CA ARG A 105 -22.38 -7.93 -2.56
C ARG A 105 -23.26 -7.06 -1.67
N TYR A 106 -24.51 -6.94 -2.04
CA TYR A 106 -25.50 -6.18 -1.27
C TYR A 106 -26.21 -7.09 -0.28
N VAL A 107 -26.40 -6.59 0.94
CA VAL A 107 -27.05 -7.28 2.03
C VAL A 107 -28.40 -6.61 2.33
N LEU A 108 -29.47 -7.41 2.34
CA LEU A 108 -30.80 -6.87 2.56
C LEU A 108 -30.91 -6.18 3.94
N GLY A 109 -31.30 -4.92 3.95
CA GLY A 109 -31.45 -4.11 5.17
C GLY A 109 -30.13 -3.50 5.69
N ALA A 110 -28.99 -3.70 5.00
CA ALA A 110 -27.75 -3.01 5.35
C ALA A 110 -27.86 -1.51 5.00
N GLU A 111 -27.49 -0.66 5.95
CA GLU A 111 -27.48 0.78 5.81
C GLU A 111 -26.11 1.34 5.41
N ARG A 112 -25.06 0.50 5.51
CA ARG A 112 -23.68 0.91 5.28
C ARG A 112 -23.02 0.08 4.21
N THR A 113 -22.09 0.72 3.52
CA THR A 113 -21.24 0.09 2.50
C THR A 113 -19.78 0.25 2.89
N VAL A 114 -19.04 -0.84 2.89
CA VAL A 114 -17.60 -0.87 3.10
C VAL A 114 -16.95 -1.18 1.76
N LEU A 115 -16.05 -0.30 1.33
CA LEU A 115 -15.13 -0.55 0.22
C LEU A 115 -13.88 -1.21 0.77
N ILE A 116 -13.47 -2.31 0.16
CA ILE A 116 -12.29 -3.07 0.52
C ILE A 116 -11.34 -2.99 -0.68
N TYR A 117 -10.09 -2.63 -0.42
CA TYR A 117 -9.03 -2.68 -1.43
C TYR A 117 -8.18 -3.94 -1.21
N LEU A 118 -8.00 -4.69 -2.28
CA LEU A 118 -7.12 -5.85 -2.36
C LEU A 118 -6.18 -5.69 -3.54
N GLN A 119 -4.95 -6.17 -3.40
CA GLN A 119 -3.95 -6.23 -4.47
C GLN A 119 -3.53 -7.68 -4.71
N LEU A 120 -3.19 -8.01 -5.96
CA LEU A 120 -2.91 -9.39 -6.33
C LEU A 120 -1.68 -9.56 -7.23
N ASP A 121 -1.06 -8.49 -7.69
CA ASP A 121 0.24 -8.59 -8.35
C ASP A 121 1.38 -8.82 -7.36
N GLY A 122 2.59 -8.95 -7.85
CA GLY A 122 3.76 -9.16 -7.03
C GLY A 122 5.02 -8.69 -7.74
N GLN A 123 6.01 -8.34 -6.94
CA GLN A 123 7.33 -7.94 -7.42
C GLN A 123 7.92 -9.01 -8.35
N PRO A 124 8.67 -8.62 -9.39
CA PRO A 124 9.44 -9.53 -10.22
C PRO A 124 10.33 -10.47 -9.38
N VAL A 125 10.56 -11.66 -9.88
CA VAL A 125 11.38 -12.66 -9.20
C VAL A 125 12.68 -12.92 -9.96
N ASP A 126 13.76 -13.10 -9.20
CA ASP A 126 14.98 -13.76 -9.67
C ASP A 126 15.04 -15.16 -9.05
N PRO A 127 14.72 -16.22 -9.79
CA PRO A 127 14.69 -17.57 -9.25
C PRO A 127 16.02 -18.01 -8.61
N SER A 128 17.15 -17.46 -9.08
CA SER A 128 18.47 -17.80 -8.54
C SER A 128 18.69 -17.30 -7.10
N ALA A 129 17.90 -16.34 -6.65
CA ALA A 129 17.93 -15.78 -5.30
C ALA A 129 17.01 -16.52 -4.30
N TRP A 130 16.26 -17.53 -4.77
CA TRP A 130 15.30 -18.26 -3.94
C TRP A 130 15.91 -19.58 -3.41
N PHE A 131 15.45 -19.98 -2.22
CA PHE A 131 15.80 -21.27 -1.60
C PHE A 131 14.77 -22.37 -1.96
N GLN A 132 14.19 -22.30 -3.14
CA GLN A 132 13.28 -23.27 -3.78
C GLN A 132 13.38 -23.12 -5.29
N ASP A 133 13.07 -24.18 -6.04
CA ASP A 133 13.31 -24.23 -7.49
C ASP A 133 12.42 -23.24 -8.27
N ASP A 134 11.18 -23.05 -7.85
CA ASP A 134 10.25 -22.11 -8.46
C ASP A 134 9.60 -21.21 -7.39
N PRO A 135 9.76 -19.88 -7.48
CA PRO A 135 9.09 -18.92 -6.59
C PRO A 135 7.56 -19.00 -6.60
N TYR A 136 6.96 -19.56 -7.64
CA TYR A 136 5.52 -19.77 -7.78
C TYR A 136 5.08 -21.21 -7.47
N GLU A 137 5.97 -22.05 -6.99
CA GLU A 137 5.61 -23.34 -6.41
C GLU A 137 5.49 -23.20 -4.88
N PRO A 138 4.26 -23.07 -4.32
CA PRO A 138 4.08 -22.86 -2.89
C PRO A 138 4.64 -24.01 -2.08
N THR A 139 5.60 -23.74 -1.22
CA THR A 139 6.29 -24.72 -0.39
C THR A 139 5.95 -24.51 1.08
N LEU A 140 5.40 -25.53 1.73
CA LEU A 140 5.18 -25.54 3.17
C LEU A 140 6.51 -25.83 3.86
N LYS A 141 6.91 -25.00 4.83
CA LYS A 141 8.15 -25.18 5.58
C LYS A 141 7.92 -25.05 7.08
N ARG A 142 8.73 -25.77 7.85
CA ARG A 142 8.82 -25.67 9.31
C ARG A 142 10.28 -25.48 9.72
N ARG A 143 10.54 -24.84 10.85
CA ARG A 143 11.90 -24.77 11.39
C ARG A 143 12.29 -26.09 12.05
N ASN A 144 13.53 -26.53 11.81
CA ASN A 144 14.14 -27.65 12.52
C ASN A 144 14.72 -27.20 13.88
N ASP A 145 15.27 -28.13 14.64
CA ASP A 145 15.89 -27.87 15.96
C ASP A 145 17.07 -26.89 15.90
N LEU A 146 17.65 -26.66 14.73
CA LEU A 146 18.73 -25.69 14.48
C LEU A 146 18.18 -24.31 14.06
N GLY A 147 16.85 -24.16 13.94
CA GLY A 147 16.20 -22.93 13.48
C GLY A 147 16.20 -22.73 11.96
N GLU A 148 16.60 -23.71 11.18
CA GLU A 148 16.65 -23.65 9.72
C GLU A 148 15.29 -24.07 9.12
N TRP A 149 14.89 -23.41 8.04
CA TRP A 149 13.67 -23.74 7.32
C TRP A 149 13.83 -25.00 6.48
N GLN A 150 12.99 -25.99 6.72
CA GLN A 150 12.92 -27.24 5.96
C GLN A 150 11.54 -27.42 5.34
N ALA A 151 11.51 -27.83 4.07
CA ALA A 151 10.27 -28.19 3.40
C ALA A 151 9.64 -29.42 4.08
N VAL A 152 8.34 -29.36 4.27
CA VAL A 152 7.52 -30.48 4.78
C VAL A 152 6.41 -30.80 3.77
N ASP A 153 5.88 -32.02 3.85
CA ASP A 153 4.79 -32.40 2.96
C ASP A 153 3.53 -31.58 3.23
N TRP A 154 2.80 -31.22 2.19
CA TRP A 154 1.54 -30.48 2.33
C TRP A 154 0.48 -31.24 3.11
N ALA A 155 0.57 -32.57 3.24
CA ALA A 155 -0.30 -33.36 4.10
C ALA A 155 -0.14 -33.01 5.60
N GLU A 156 1.00 -32.43 6.00
CA GLU A 156 1.22 -31.94 7.37
C GLU A 156 0.28 -30.80 7.76
N ILE A 157 -0.37 -30.14 6.79
CA ILE A 157 -1.33 -29.06 7.03
C ILE A 157 -2.56 -29.55 7.82
N GLU A 158 -2.86 -30.84 7.82
CA GLU A 158 -3.92 -31.42 8.66
C GLU A 158 -3.65 -31.26 10.17
N ASN A 159 -2.37 -31.14 10.51
CA ASN A 159 -1.89 -30.94 11.87
C ASN A 159 -0.94 -29.73 11.93
N TYR A 160 -1.33 -28.63 11.23
CA TYR A 160 -0.49 -27.44 11.22
C TYR A 160 -0.31 -26.87 12.62
N ASP A 161 0.80 -26.18 12.80
CA ASP A 161 1.09 -25.36 13.97
C ASP A 161 1.52 -23.96 13.56
N ASP A 162 1.55 -23.04 14.52
CA ASP A 162 1.84 -21.62 14.28
C ASP A 162 3.26 -21.34 13.78
N GLU A 163 4.15 -22.36 13.81
CA GLU A 163 5.52 -22.24 13.28
C GLU A 163 5.63 -22.61 11.82
N MET A 164 4.62 -23.22 11.23
CA MET A 164 4.59 -23.50 9.80
C MET A 164 4.43 -22.22 8.99
N ARG A 165 5.09 -22.16 7.84
CA ARG A 165 5.01 -21.02 6.89
C ARG A 165 4.89 -21.53 5.47
N VAL A 166 4.11 -20.81 4.66
CA VAL A 166 4.04 -21.01 3.21
C VAL A 166 5.01 -20.05 2.53
N PHE A 167 5.92 -20.61 1.78
CA PHE A 167 6.93 -19.86 1.02
C PHE A 167 6.56 -19.86 -0.46
N ALA A 168 6.26 -18.71 -0.99
CA ALA A 168 6.06 -18.42 -2.42
C ALA A 168 6.09 -16.91 -2.65
N ARG A 169 6.24 -16.46 -3.90
CA ARG A 169 6.01 -15.06 -4.25
C ARG A 169 4.57 -14.68 -3.86
N SER A 170 4.40 -13.51 -3.27
CA SER A 170 3.10 -12.94 -2.84
C SER A 170 2.35 -13.74 -1.76
N ALA A 171 3.02 -14.65 -1.04
CA ALA A 171 2.37 -15.40 0.04
C ALA A 171 1.83 -14.49 1.16
N SER A 172 2.48 -13.35 1.41
CA SER A 172 2.05 -12.32 2.35
C SER A 172 1.55 -11.09 1.61
N ASP A 173 2.35 -10.56 0.69
CA ASP A 173 2.12 -9.35 -0.08
C ASP A 173 1.85 -9.71 -1.55
N ALA A 174 0.55 -9.76 -2.02
CA ALA A 174 -0.59 -9.66 -1.11
C ALA A 174 -1.70 -10.68 -1.41
N LYS A 175 -1.37 -11.87 -1.89
CA LYS A 175 -2.35 -12.96 -2.12
C LYS A 175 -2.85 -13.60 -0.82
N GLY A 176 -2.02 -13.58 0.24
CA GLY A 176 -2.42 -14.03 1.57
C GLY A 176 -3.68 -13.33 2.10
N PRO A 177 -3.74 -11.99 2.13
CA PRO A 177 -4.93 -11.24 2.51
C PRO A 177 -6.19 -11.63 1.74
N VAL A 178 -6.07 -11.90 0.43
CA VAL A 178 -7.20 -12.35 -0.39
C VAL A 178 -7.72 -13.71 0.07
N ALA A 179 -6.83 -14.68 0.29
CA ALA A 179 -7.21 -16.00 0.77
C ALA A 179 -7.83 -15.93 2.19
N MET A 180 -7.28 -15.11 3.08
CA MET A 180 -7.84 -14.89 4.42
C MET A 180 -9.24 -14.26 4.37
N PHE A 181 -9.45 -13.28 3.48
CA PHE A 181 -10.75 -12.66 3.30
C PHE A 181 -11.80 -13.67 2.79
N LEU A 182 -11.46 -14.50 1.81
CA LEU A 182 -12.35 -15.54 1.29
C LEU A 182 -12.64 -16.61 2.34
N ALA A 183 -11.67 -17.02 3.15
CA ALA A 183 -11.85 -17.94 4.27
C ALA A 183 -12.80 -17.36 5.34
N ALA A 184 -12.68 -16.07 5.66
CA ALA A 184 -13.59 -15.40 6.58
C ALA A 184 -15.03 -15.40 6.05
N LEU A 185 -15.24 -15.17 4.76
CA LEU A 185 -16.57 -15.26 4.12
C LEU A 185 -17.14 -16.67 4.22
N ASP A 186 -16.32 -17.70 3.98
CA ASP A 186 -16.73 -19.10 4.07
C ASP A 186 -17.10 -19.49 5.52
N GLY A 187 -16.28 -19.05 6.49
CA GLY A 187 -16.54 -19.27 7.91
C GLY A 187 -17.86 -18.66 8.37
N ILE A 188 -18.09 -17.39 8.04
CA ILE A 188 -19.34 -16.69 8.36
C ILE A 188 -20.53 -17.40 7.71
N ALA A 189 -20.42 -17.81 6.46
CA ALA A 189 -21.49 -18.50 5.74
C ALA A 189 -21.76 -19.90 6.32
N GLY A 190 -20.71 -20.63 6.73
CA GLY A 190 -20.81 -21.94 7.39
C GLY A 190 -21.60 -21.90 8.69
N GLU A 191 -21.47 -20.82 9.45
CA GLU A 191 -22.25 -20.56 10.67
C GLU A 191 -23.68 -20.02 10.40
N GLY A 192 -24.08 -19.91 9.14
CA GLY A 192 -25.38 -19.34 8.76
C GLY A 192 -25.50 -17.84 9.05
N LEU A 193 -24.38 -17.16 9.26
CA LEU A 193 -24.30 -15.72 9.50
C LEU A 193 -24.12 -14.96 8.18
N ALA A 194 -24.43 -13.69 8.21
CA ALA A 194 -24.15 -12.76 7.11
C ALA A 194 -23.66 -11.43 7.67
N PRO A 195 -22.77 -10.73 6.97
CA PRO A 195 -22.43 -9.36 7.29
C PRO A 195 -23.67 -8.48 7.35
N ASN A 196 -23.68 -7.45 8.19
CA ASN A 196 -24.75 -6.46 8.29
C ASN A 196 -24.43 -5.17 7.51
N PHE A 197 -23.51 -5.24 6.57
CA PHE A 197 -23.10 -4.14 5.68
C PHE A 197 -22.92 -4.64 4.25
N ASN A 198 -23.08 -3.74 3.29
CA ASN A 198 -22.77 -4.01 1.90
C ASN A 198 -21.25 -4.02 1.70
N MET A 199 -20.77 -4.89 0.85
CA MET A 199 -19.36 -5.00 0.49
C MET A 199 -19.15 -4.60 -0.96
N LYS A 200 -18.21 -3.71 -1.19
CA LYS A 200 -17.57 -3.46 -2.47
C LYS A 200 -16.10 -3.78 -2.33
N ILE A 201 -15.55 -4.48 -3.30
CA ILE A 201 -14.14 -4.87 -3.29
C ILE A 201 -13.54 -4.41 -4.60
N ILE A 202 -12.57 -3.51 -4.54
CA ILE A 202 -11.76 -3.14 -5.69
C ILE A 202 -10.44 -3.91 -5.62
N MET A 203 -10.12 -4.63 -6.69
CA MET A 203 -8.90 -5.43 -6.80
C MET A 203 -7.98 -4.80 -7.82
N ASP A 204 -6.77 -4.50 -7.38
CA ASP A 204 -5.68 -3.97 -8.19
C ASP A 204 -4.70 -5.09 -8.56
N PHE A 205 -4.15 -5.01 -9.76
CA PHE A 205 -3.22 -5.97 -10.31
C PHE A 205 -1.92 -5.30 -10.81
N GLU A 206 -1.68 -4.06 -10.40
CA GLU A 206 -0.51 -3.25 -10.74
C GLU A 206 -0.01 -2.42 -9.55
N GLU A 207 -0.29 -2.85 -8.31
CA GLU A 207 0.11 -2.12 -7.10
C GLU A 207 1.63 -1.99 -7.03
N GLU A 208 2.34 -3.05 -7.31
CA GLU A 208 3.80 -3.11 -7.29
C GLU A 208 4.48 -2.27 -8.39
N LEU A 209 3.71 -1.86 -9.39
CA LEU A 209 4.11 -0.87 -10.39
C LEU A 209 3.66 0.56 -10.01
N GLY A 210 3.11 0.75 -8.81
CA GLY A 210 2.61 2.02 -8.31
C GLY A 210 1.19 2.35 -8.76
N SER A 211 0.36 1.37 -9.08
CA SER A 211 -1.05 1.52 -9.48
C SER A 211 -1.28 2.62 -10.53
N PRO A 212 -0.58 2.64 -11.65
CA PRO A 212 -0.53 3.83 -12.54
C PRO A 212 -1.89 4.16 -13.17
N ARG A 213 -2.86 3.25 -13.11
CA ARG A 213 -4.21 3.42 -13.70
C ARG A 213 -5.31 3.59 -12.67
N LEU A 214 -5.03 3.26 -11.40
CA LEU A 214 -6.00 3.33 -10.32
C LEU A 214 -6.56 4.74 -10.10
N PRO A 215 -5.78 5.83 -10.08
CA PRO A 215 -6.31 7.16 -9.82
C PRO A 215 -7.37 7.58 -10.84
N GLN A 216 -7.10 7.39 -12.14
CA GLN A 216 -8.07 7.75 -13.17
C GLN A 216 -9.30 6.84 -13.14
N ALA A 217 -9.11 5.53 -12.92
CA ALA A 217 -10.22 4.59 -12.80
C ALA A 217 -11.14 4.92 -11.61
N VAL A 218 -10.61 5.37 -10.49
CA VAL A 218 -11.38 5.83 -9.32
C VAL A 218 -12.18 7.10 -9.66
N VAL A 219 -11.56 8.07 -10.33
CA VAL A 219 -12.24 9.31 -10.75
C VAL A 219 -13.41 9.00 -11.68
N ASP A 220 -13.19 8.16 -12.68
CA ASP A 220 -14.19 7.80 -13.70
C ASP A 220 -15.33 6.95 -13.13
N ASN A 221 -15.10 6.22 -12.04
CA ASN A 221 -16.09 5.35 -11.39
C ASN A 221 -16.49 5.82 -9.98
N ARG A 222 -16.31 7.11 -9.67
CA ARG A 222 -16.51 7.67 -8.34
C ARG A 222 -17.87 7.33 -7.72
N GLU A 223 -18.96 7.46 -8.49
CA GLU A 223 -20.32 7.15 -7.99
C GLU A 223 -20.48 5.66 -7.67
N ARG A 224 -19.87 4.83 -8.47
CA ARG A 224 -19.91 3.38 -8.36
C ARG A 224 -19.10 2.87 -7.17
N LEU A 225 -17.95 3.46 -6.93
CA LEU A 225 -17.06 3.14 -5.82
C LEU A 225 -17.47 3.81 -4.50
N ALA A 226 -18.48 4.68 -4.52
CA ALA A 226 -18.95 5.38 -3.31
C ALA A 226 -19.26 4.38 -2.19
N ALA A 227 -18.71 4.64 -1.00
CA ALA A 227 -18.87 3.85 0.20
C ALA A 227 -18.75 4.74 1.45
N ASP A 228 -19.22 4.24 2.58
CA ASP A 228 -19.12 4.95 3.86
C ASP A 228 -17.72 4.84 4.48
N MET A 229 -17.02 3.75 4.18
CA MET A 229 -15.74 3.38 4.78
C MET A 229 -14.86 2.67 3.77
N LEU A 230 -13.53 2.87 3.86
CA LEU A 230 -12.52 2.14 3.11
C LEU A 230 -11.63 1.34 4.06
N VAL A 231 -11.41 0.08 3.74
CA VAL A 231 -10.44 -0.79 4.42
C VAL A 231 -9.44 -1.33 3.40
N ILE A 232 -8.17 -1.14 3.66
CA ILE A 232 -7.07 -1.60 2.81
C ILE A 232 -6.46 -2.83 3.48
N PHE A 233 -6.43 -3.96 2.76
CA PHE A 233 -5.75 -5.17 3.21
C PHE A 233 -4.33 -5.21 2.67
N ASP A 234 -3.49 -4.36 3.26
CA ASP A 234 -2.09 -4.20 2.89
C ASP A 234 -1.24 -3.91 4.13
N GLY A 235 0.07 -4.10 3.98
CA GLY A 235 1.05 -3.82 4.99
C GLY A 235 1.26 -4.93 6.00
N PRO A 236 2.47 -4.97 6.60
CA PRO A 236 2.81 -5.94 7.62
C PRO A 236 2.11 -5.63 8.94
N ARG A 237 1.84 -6.67 9.71
CA ARG A 237 1.54 -6.53 11.14
C ARG A 237 2.76 -5.95 11.87
N HIS A 238 2.51 -5.35 13.03
CA HIS A 238 3.61 -4.94 13.90
C HIS A 238 4.53 -6.13 14.23
N ILE A 239 5.83 -5.87 14.44
CA ILE A 239 6.84 -6.92 14.66
C ILE A 239 6.51 -7.84 15.85
N THR A 240 5.73 -7.37 16.80
CA THR A 240 5.22 -8.17 17.93
C THR A 240 4.17 -9.20 17.51
N ASN A 241 3.74 -9.22 16.26
CA ASN A 241 2.67 -10.05 15.72
C ASN A 241 1.27 -9.82 16.35
N ARG A 242 1.10 -8.74 17.11
CA ARG A 242 -0.21 -8.32 17.68
C ARG A 242 -1.12 -7.74 16.60
N PRO A 243 -2.45 -7.77 16.79
CA PRO A 243 -3.40 -7.09 15.91
C PRO A 243 -3.01 -5.63 15.70
N THR A 244 -2.99 -5.17 14.47
CA THR A 244 -2.47 -3.84 14.12
C THR A 244 -3.43 -3.13 13.18
N LEU A 245 -3.70 -1.85 13.46
CA LEU A 245 -4.40 -0.93 12.58
C LEU A 245 -3.49 0.24 12.23
N THR A 246 -3.34 0.51 10.94
CA THR A 246 -2.59 1.65 10.43
C THR A 246 -3.56 2.68 9.87
N PHE A 247 -3.45 3.93 10.33
CA PHE A 247 -4.41 4.99 10.04
C PHE A 247 -3.95 5.99 8.97
N GLY A 248 -2.81 5.76 8.38
CA GLY A 248 -2.29 6.60 7.32
C GLY A 248 -0.97 6.11 6.76
N ALA A 249 -0.55 6.72 5.67
CA ALA A 249 0.73 6.47 5.03
C ALA A 249 1.40 7.76 4.61
N ARG A 250 2.73 7.75 4.60
CA ARG A 250 3.52 8.87 4.09
C ARG A 250 3.39 8.96 2.58
N GLY A 251 3.41 10.18 2.05
CA GLY A 251 3.59 10.41 0.63
C GLY A 251 5.04 10.24 0.21
N ILE A 252 5.28 10.25 -1.10
CA ILE A 252 6.62 10.21 -1.69
C ILE A 252 6.72 11.13 -2.89
N ALA A 253 7.78 11.93 -2.92
CA ALA A 253 8.22 12.70 -4.07
C ALA A 253 9.71 12.47 -4.30
N GLU A 254 10.13 12.67 -5.53
CA GLU A 254 11.52 12.49 -5.95
C GLU A 254 12.08 13.78 -6.53
N LEU A 255 13.36 14.02 -6.27
CA LEU A 255 14.12 15.13 -6.82
C LEU A 255 15.38 14.59 -7.46
N THR A 256 15.69 15.09 -8.65
CA THR A 256 17.01 14.92 -9.28
C THR A 256 17.74 16.26 -9.27
N LEU A 257 18.84 16.34 -8.54
CA LEU A 257 19.69 17.52 -8.43
C LEU A 257 21.00 17.29 -9.15
N THR A 258 21.33 18.13 -10.13
CA THR A 258 22.61 18.05 -10.87
C THR A 258 23.36 19.37 -10.80
N THR A 259 24.62 19.34 -10.42
CA THR A 259 25.54 20.48 -10.49
C THR A 259 26.52 20.33 -11.66
N TYR A 260 26.97 21.45 -12.20
CA TYR A 260 27.79 21.46 -13.39
C TYR A 260 29.19 22.05 -13.17
N GLY A 261 30.18 21.45 -13.83
CA GLY A 261 31.54 21.91 -13.97
C GLY A 261 31.86 22.27 -15.44
N PRO A 262 33.04 21.90 -15.98
CA PRO A 262 33.39 22.11 -17.39
C PRO A 262 32.43 21.38 -18.32
N ILE A 263 32.36 21.79 -19.59
CA ILE A 263 31.43 21.20 -20.58
C ILE A 263 31.68 19.71 -20.83
N VAL A 264 32.93 19.27 -20.74
CA VAL A 264 33.40 17.89 -20.80
C VAL A 264 34.42 17.65 -19.70
N PRO A 265 34.64 16.41 -19.24
CA PRO A 265 35.69 16.13 -18.25
C PRO A 265 37.07 16.68 -18.71
N GLN A 266 37.79 17.31 -17.79
CA GLN A 266 39.08 17.89 -18.03
C GLN A 266 40.17 17.16 -17.26
N HIS A 267 41.40 17.11 -17.81
CA HIS A 267 42.53 16.50 -17.09
C HIS A 267 42.85 17.29 -15.81
N SER A 268 42.80 16.60 -14.65
CA SER A 268 42.93 17.25 -13.34
C SER A 268 44.33 17.85 -13.10
N GLY A 269 45.37 17.29 -13.69
CA GLY A 269 46.72 17.84 -13.64
C GLY A 269 46.86 19.24 -14.28
N HIS A 270 46.00 19.56 -15.28
CA HIS A 270 45.99 20.87 -15.92
C HIS A 270 44.93 21.80 -15.32
N PHE A 271 43.77 21.26 -14.93
CA PHE A 271 42.60 22.06 -14.57
C PHE A 271 42.07 21.81 -13.13
N GLY A 272 42.76 20.98 -12.31
CA GLY A 272 42.28 20.60 -10.99
C GLY A 272 42.06 21.76 -10.01
N ASN A 273 42.92 22.78 -10.04
CA ASN A 273 42.79 24.00 -9.24
C ASN A 273 42.16 25.16 -10.01
N TYR A 274 41.79 24.96 -11.27
CA TYR A 274 41.29 26.01 -12.15
C TYR A 274 39.83 25.85 -12.51
N ALA A 275 39.43 24.66 -12.98
CA ALA A 275 38.05 24.36 -13.31
C ALA A 275 37.26 23.97 -12.03
N PRO A 276 36.03 24.49 -11.87
CA PRO A 276 35.22 24.13 -10.71
C PRO A 276 34.83 22.64 -10.73
N ASN A 277 35.00 21.95 -9.60
CA ASN A 277 34.64 20.54 -9.48
C ASN A 277 33.19 20.40 -9.07
N PRO A 278 32.30 19.82 -9.91
CA PRO A 278 30.89 19.69 -9.61
C PRO A 278 30.61 18.68 -8.48
N ALA A 279 31.44 17.66 -8.29
CA ALA A 279 31.27 16.70 -7.22
C ALA A 279 31.43 17.37 -5.84
N LEU A 280 32.46 18.21 -5.68
CA LEU A 280 32.63 18.98 -4.45
C LEU A 280 31.48 19.97 -4.24
N ARG A 281 31.06 20.66 -5.30
CA ARG A 281 29.93 21.61 -5.25
C ARG A 281 28.63 20.94 -4.83
N LEU A 282 28.32 19.74 -5.38
CA LEU A 282 27.15 18.96 -5.02
C LEU A 282 27.22 18.51 -3.54
N ALA A 283 28.38 18.01 -3.10
CA ALA A 283 28.56 17.57 -1.71
C ALA A 283 28.36 18.73 -0.71
N GLN A 284 28.91 19.92 -1.01
CA GLN A 284 28.69 21.12 -0.20
C GLN A 284 27.25 21.58 -0.18
N LEU A 285 26.55 21.51 -1.32
CA LEU A 285 25.15 21.89 -1.42
C LEU A 285 24.26 20.94 -0.63
N LEU A 286 24.46 19.64 -0.75
CA LEU A 286 23.70 18.64 0.04
C LEU A 286 23.99 18.76 1.54
N ALA A 287 25.26 18.96 1.93
CA ALA A 287 25.65 19.18 3.33
C ALA A 287 25.07 20.49 3.91
N SER A 288 24.70 21.47 3.09
CA SER A 288 24.02 22.69 3.57
C SER A 288 22.53 22.49 3.84
N MET A 289 21.92 21.41 3.32
CA MET A 289 20.50 21.12 3.50
C MET A 289 20.18 20.38 4.79
N LYS A 290 21.17 19.70 5.39
CA LYS A 290 21.01 18.90 6.62
C LYS A 290 22.17 19.17 7.57
N ASP A 291 21.90 19.09 8.87
CA ASP A 291 22.95 19.15 9.90
C ASP A 291 23.62 17.77 10.13
N ALA A 292 24.54 17.74 11.07
CA ALA A 292 25.28 16.52 11.42
C ALA A 292 24.41 15.43 12.08
N ASP A 293 23.25 15.82 12.61
CA ASP A 293 22.28 14.92 13.25
C ASP A 293 21.18 14.48 12.27
N GLY A 294 21.35 14.76 10.96
CA GLY A 294 20.43 14.36 9.91
C GLY A 294 19.16 15.22 9.77
N ARG A 295 19.02 16.27 10.58
CA ARG A 295 17.87 17.17 10.53
C ARG A 295 17.98 18.13 9.33
N VAL A 296 16.88 18.32 8.59
CA VAL A 296 16.84 19.30 7.50
C VAL A 296 16.91 20.72 8.07
N THR A 297 17.86 21.50 7.58
CA THR A 297 18.13 22.88 8.05
C THR A 297 17.52 23.94 7.16
N ILE A 298 16.85 23.56 6.09
CA ILE A 298 16.15 24.48 5.19
C ILE A 298 15.03 25.17 5.99
N PRO A 299 15.03 26.51 6.13
CA PRO A 299 14.01 27.23 6.91
C PRO A 299 12.60 26.91 6.42
N GLY A 300 11.67 26.66 7.35
CA GLY A 300 10.28 26.35 7.03
C GLY A 300 10.00 24.91 6.60
N TYR A 301 11.02 24.04 6.51
CA TYR A 301 10.83 22.67 6.01
C TYR A 301 9.87 21.85 6.88
N TYR A 302 9.90 22.04 8.18
CA TYR A 302 9.05 21.36 9.16
C TYR A 302 7.84 22.18 9.63
N ASP A 303 7.58 23.35 9.02
CA ASP A 303 6.48 24.21 9.44
C ASP A 303 5.12 23.51 9.25
N GLY A 304 4.23 23.74 10.22
CA GLY A 304 2.89 23.15 10.24
C GLY A 304 2.81 21.80 10.95
N ILE A 305 3.95 21.22 11.38
CA ILE A 305 3.96 19.94 12.08
C ILE A 305 3.90 20.20 13.59
N GLU A 306 2.75 19.87 14.16
CA GLU A 306 2.53 19.96 15.60
C GLU A 306 2.27 18.56 16.16
N ILE A 307 3.05 18.16 17.15
CA ILE A 307 2.88 16.91 17.89
C ILE A 307 2.55 17.29 19.34
N ASP A 308 1.26 17.40 19.61
CA ASP A 308 0.74 17.68 20.95
C ASP A 308 0.90 16.49 21.90
N GLU A 309 0.51 16.67 23.16
CA GLU A 309 0.66 15.62 24.19
C GLU A 309 -0.19 14.38 23.89
N ASP A 310 -1.39 14.55 23.33
CA ASP A 310 -2.28 13.44 22.98
C ASP A 310 -1.70 12.64 21.81
N THR A 311 -1.25 13.32 20.77
CA THR A 311 -0.53 12.68 19.66
C THR A 311 0.73 11.96 20.15
N MET A 312 1.50 12.60 21.04
CA MET A 312 2.70 11.99 21.60
C MET A 312 2.37 10.73 22.43
N ALA A 313 1.27 10.72 23.17
CA ALA A 313 0.83 9.55 23.90
C ALA A 313 0.47 8.39 22.96
N LEU A 314 -0.21 8.67 21.84
CA LEU A 314 -0.52 7.68 20.79
C LEU A 314 0.76 7.09 20.16
N LEU A 315 1.74 7.94 19.84
CA LEU A 315 3.01 7.49 19.26
C LEU A 315 3.80 6.59 20.21
N ARG A 316 3.80 6.90 21.51
CA ARG A 316 4.48 6.10 22.55
C ARG A 316 3.75 4.81 22.89
N ALA A 317 2.47 4.70 22.57
CA ALA A 317 1.69 3.48 22.80
C ALA A 317 2.03 2.35 21.82
N VAL A 318 2.70 2.67 20.71
CA VAL A 318 3.22 1.65 19.79
C VAL A 318 4.41 0.96 20.46
N PRO A 319 4.39 -0.39 20.62
CA PRO A 319 5.39 -1.10 21.41
C PRO A 319 6.67 -1.41 20.59
N ASP A 320 7.22 -0.39 19.92
CA ASP A 320 8.51 -0.52 19.24
C ASP A 320 9.65 -0.71 20.23
N ASP A 321 10.54 -1.64 19.95
CA ASP A 321 11.81 -1.81 20.66
C ASP A 321 12.92 -1.11 19.88
N GLU A 322 13.27 0.11 20.32
CA GLU A 322 14.32 0.92 19.72
C GLU A 322 15.70 0.23 19.70
N ALA A 323 15.99 -0.63 20.69
CA ALA A 323 17.23 -1.37 20.73
C ALA A 323 17.22 -2.48 19.65
N GLN A 324 16.12 -3.19 19.51
CA GLN A 324 15.95 -4.21 18.49
C GLN A 324 15.97 -3.62 17.08
N ILE A 325 15.35 -2.41 16.88
CA ILE A 325 15.39 -1.71 15.59
C ILE A 325 16.85 -1.37 15.23
N ARG A 326 17.62 -0.78 16.15
CA ARG A 326 19.03 -0.45 15.89
C ARG A 326 19.88 -1.68 15.65
N ASP A 327 19.67 -2.76 16.40
CA ASP A 327 20.37 -4.02 16.20
C ASP A 327 20.09 -4.62 14.82
N ARG A 328 18.83 -4.68 14.42
CA ARG A 328 18.44 -5.16 13.09
C ARG A 328 19.04 -4.32 11.95
N LEU A 329 19.13 -3.00 12.13
CA LEU A 329 19.73 -2.08 11.16
C LEU A 329 21.26 -2.05 11.26
N GLN A 330 21.85 -2.61 12.32
CA GLN A 330 23.28 -2.59 12.62
C GLN A 330 23.86 -1.17 12.66
N ILE A 331 23.12 -0.24 13.30
CA ILE A 331 23.53 1.15 13.47
C ILE A 331 23.79 1.48 14.94
N GLY A 332 24.83 2.29 15.20
CA GLY A 332 25.19 2.70 16.55
C GLY A 332 24.33 3.82 17.11
N SER A 333 23.79 4.67 16.26
CA SER A 333 22.92 5.80 16.60
C SER A 333 21.91 6.07 15.51
N THR A 334 20.82 6.75 15.86
CA THR A 334 19.80 7.27 14.93
C THR A 334 20.07 8.72 14.59
N ASP A 335 19.47 9.22 13.49
CA ASP A 335 19.37 10.65 13.23
C ASP A 335 18.53 11.37 14.32
N GLY A 336 18.77 12.65 14.52
CA GLY A 336 18.15 13.48 15.57
C GLY A 336 16.84 14.16 15.16
N VAL A 337 16.06 13.58 14.23
CA VAL A 337 14.81 14.22 13.76
C VAL A 337 13.67 14.01 14.75
N GLY A 338 13.54 12.83 15.31
CA GLY A 338 12.60 12.47 16.38
C GLY A 338 13.31 11.82 17.55
N ARG A 339 12.64 11.69 18.70
CA ARG A 339 13.18 11.06 19.90
C ARG A 339 13.15 9.53 19.84
N PHE A 340 12.30 8.97 18.99
CA PHE A 340 12.10 7.55 18.75
C PHE A 340 11.44 7.33 17.37
N TYR A 341 11.38 6.09 16.90
CA TYR A 341 10.98 5.74 15.52
C TYR A 341 9.62 6.33 15.13
N GLN A 342 8.56 6.14 15.94
CA GLN A 342 7.22 6.63 15.60
C GLN A 342 7.15 8.17 15.54
N GLU A 343 7.93 8.87 16.33
CA GLU A 343 8.02 10.33 16.23
C GLU A 343 8.79 10.76 14.96
N ALA A 344 9.91 10.09 14.66
CA ALA A 344 10.75 10.43 13.51
C ALA A 344 9.97 10.38 12.18
N ILE A 345 9.09 9.41 12.02
CA ILE A 345 8.29 9.25 10.79
C ILE A 345 7.13 10.25 10.67
N GLN A 346 6.84 11.05 11.71
CA GLN A 346 5.87 12.15 11.63
C GLN A 346 6.42 13.42 10.99
N TYR A 347 7.70 13.43 10.60
CA TYR A 347 8.34 14.55 9.92
C TYR A 347 8.64 14.19 8.45
N PRO A 348 8.58 15.16 7.51
CA PRO A 348 9.03 14.91 6.14
C PRO A 348 10.54 14.65 6.13
N SER A 349 10.97 13.74 5.25
CA SER A 349 12.39 13.46 5.07
C SER A 349 12.94 14.13 3.81
N LEU A 350 14.26 14.30 3.78
CA LEU A 350 15.05 14.64 2.61
C LEU A 350 16.19 13.62 2.58
N ASN A 351 16.01 12.52 1.85
CA ASN A 351 16.92 11.39 1.84
C ASN A 351 17.69 11.31 0.54
N ILE A 352 19.03 11.24 0.61
CA ILE A 352 19.89 11.06 -0.55
C ILE A 352 19.99 9.57 -0.84
N ARG A 353 19.27 9.10 -1.86
CA ARG A 353 19.24 7.68 -2.23
C ARG A 353 20.32 7.26 -3.23
N GLY A 354 20.99 8.24 -3.84
CA GLY A 354 22.08 7.97 -4.77
C GLY A 354 22.87 9.23 -5.14
N MET A 355 24.17 9.04 -5.37
CA MET A 355 25.08 10.10 -5.86
C MET A 355 26.00 9.54 -6.94
N ARG A 356 26.25 10.32 -7.98
CA ARG A 356 27.19 9.95 -9.05
C ARG A 356 27.94 11.15 -9.60
N SER A 357 29.28 10.98 -9.79
CA SER A 357 30.13 11.90 -10.54
C SER A 357 31.41 11.18 -10.94
N GLY A 358 31.86 11.36 -12.20
CA GLY A 358 33.05 10.68 -12.71
C GLY A 358 32.94 9.14 -12.64
N TRP A 359 34.08 8.49 -12.38
CA TRP A 359 34.23 7.04 -12.28
C TRP A 359 35.04 6.67 -11.03
N ILE A 360 34.79 5.51 -10.49
CA ILE A 360 35.46 4.95 -9.31
C ILE A 360 36.05 3.56 -9.63
N ASP A 361 36.75 2.96 -8.70
CA ASP A 361 37.35 1.64 -8.77
C ASP A 361 38.26 1.49 -10.00
N GLU A 362 38.10 0.44 -10.76
CA GLU A 362 38.92 0.10 -11.93
C GLU A 362 38.75 1.11 -13.09
N GLU A 363 37.64 1.85 -13.12
CA GLU A 363 37.35 2.84 -14.14
C GLU A 363 37.86 4.24 -13.78
N VAL A 364 38.48 4.44 -12.60
CA VAL A 364 38.95 5.77 -12.14
C VAL A 364 39.86 6.45 -13.17
N ARG A 365 39.65 7.75 -13.34
CA ARG A 365 40.41 8.59 -14.30
C ARG A 365 40.88 9.87 -13.62
N THR A 366 42.00 10.40 -14.10
CA THR A 366 42.60 11.67 -13.63
C THR A 366 41.88 12.87 -14.22
N ILE A 367 40.67 13.19 -13.71
CA ILE A 367 39.80 14.21 -14.28
C ILE A 367 39.19 15.19 -13.26
N VAL A 368 38.78 16.37 -13.73
CA VAL A 368 37.70 17.19 -13.18
C VAL A 368 36.42 16.80 -13.91
N PRO A 369 35.39 16.26 -13.23
CA PRO A 369 34.16 15.85 -13.89
C PRO A 369 33.38 16.98 -14.53
N ALA A 370 32.52 16.67 -15.50
CA ALA A 370 31.67 17.68 -16.16
C ALA A 370 30.38 17.98 -15.35
N TRP A 371 29.91 17.02 -14.56
CA TRP A 371 28.71 17.13 -13.75
C TRP A 371 28.77 16.18 -12.54
N ALA A 372 27.92 16.46 -11.57
CA ALA A 372 27.60 15.56 -10.46
C ALA A 372 26.09 15.58 -10.20
N ARG A 373 25.52 14.42 -9.89
CA ARG A 373 24.08 14.24 -9.68
C ARG A 373 23.79 13.54 -8.38
N ALA A 374 22.72 13.99 -7.71
CA ALA A 374 22.10 13.28 -6.61
C ALA A 374 20.64 12.97 -6.95
N GLU A 375 20.21 11.76 -6.59
CA GLU A 375 18.82 11.34 -6.55
C GLU A 375 18.37 11.42 -5.09
N ILE A 376 17.26 12.10 -4.85
CA ILE A 376 16.75 12.41 -3.51
C ILE A 376 15.29 11.99 -3.46
N ASP A 377 14.87 11.32 -2.40
CA ASP A 377 13.46 11.13 -2.09
C ASP A 377 13.04 11.97 -0.89
N MET A 378 11.82 12.47 -0.97
CA MET A 378 11.14 13.20 0.08
C MET A 378 9.94 12.39 0.53
N ARG A 379 9.94 11.91 1.78
CA ARG A 379 8.73 11.37 2.39
C ARG A 379 7.90 12.52 2.91
N LEU A 380 6.65 12.58 2.47
CA LEU A 380 5.71 13.64 2.84
C LEU A 380 4.82 13.17 3.99
N VAL A 381 4.43 14.10 4.85
CA VAL A 381 3.40 13.90 5.88
C VAL A 381 2.19 14.76 5.54
N LEU A 382 1.06 14.56 6.22
CA LEU A 382 -0.19 15.25 5.88
C LEU A 382 -0.05 16.79 5.90
N GLU A 383 0.80 17.32 6.78
CA GLU A 383 1.09 18.73 6.93
C GLU A 383 2.10 19.27 5.89
N SER A 384 2.67 18.37 5.06
CA SER A 384 3.65 18.72 4.01
C SER A 384 2.94 18.97 2.68
N ASP A 385 2.96 20.19 2.22
CA ASP A 385 2.63 20.53 0.84
C ASP A 385 3.88 20.35 -0.04
N PHE A 386 3.78 19.50 -1.06
CA PHE A 386 4.92 19.17 -1.92
C PHE A 386 5.47 20.39 -2.66
N GLU A 387 4.59 21.23 -3.24
CA GLU A 387 5.01 22.40 -3.99
C GLU A 387 5.72 23.43 -3.09
N ARG A 388 5.23 23.57 -1.86
CA ARG A 388 5.89 24.39 -0.83
C ARG A 388 7.28 23.86 -0.51
N LEU A 389 7.41 22.57 -0.22
CA LEU A 389 8.72 21.96 0.11
C LEU A 389 9.69 22.03 -1.07
N LEU A 390 9.23 21.79 -2.28
CA LEU A 390 10.02 21.93 -3.51
C LEU A 390 10.51 23.40 -3.68
N GLY A 391 9.62 24.35 -3.45
CA GLY A 391 9.95 25.78 -3.44
C GLY A 391 11.02 26.14 -2.43
N LEU A 392 10.94 25.61 -1.21
CA LEU A 392 11.95 25.82 -0.17
C LEU A 392 13.31 25.21 -0.53
N VAL A 393 13.33 24.02 -1.10
CA VAL A 393 14.57 23.38 -1.59
C VAL A 393 15.18 24.21 -2.73
N ARG A 394 14.38 24.66 -3.70
CA ARG A 394 14.84 25.52 -4.78
C ARG A 394 15.42 26.84 -4.25
N GLN A 395 14.70 27.53 -3.38
CA GLN A 395 15.14 28.77 -2.75
C GLN A 395 16.47 28.56 -2.02
N HIS A 396 16.61 27.49 -1.23
CA HIS A 396 17.85 27.18 -0.53
C HIS A 396 19.03 27.02 -1.52
N ILE A 397 18.83 26.32 -2.64
CA ILE A 397 19.85 26.14 -3.68
C ILE A 397 20.26 27.51 -4.26
N GLU A 398 19.30 28.39 -4.52
CA GLU A 398 19.54 29.75 -5.03
C GLU A 398 20.29 30.62 -4.00
N GLU A 399 19.95 30.52 -2.71
CA GLU A 399 20.66 31.20 -1.60
C GLU A 399 22.10 30.73 -1.43
N GLN A 400 22.43 29.47 -1.85
CA GLN A 400 23.81 28.99 -1.96
C GLN A 400 24.54 29.54 -3.21
N GLY A 401 23.90 30.44 -3.95
CA GLY A 401 24.46 31.17 -5.10
C GLY A 401 24.39 30.40 -6.42
N TYR A 402 23.49 29.40 -6.53
CA TYR A 402 23.28 28.67 -7.79
C TYR A 402 22.19 29.33 -8.63
N PHE A 403 22.43 29.40 -9.91
CA PHE A 403 21.38 29.59 -10.92
C PHE A 403 20.68 28.24 -11.13
N VAL A 404 19.38 28.16 -10.77
CA VAL A 404 18.60 26.92 -10.86
C VAL A 404 17.78 26.91 -12.13
N THR A 405 17.90 25.83 -12.91
CA THR A 405 17.17 25.61 -14.17
C THR A 405 16.61 24.21 -14.21
N ASP A 406 15.68 23.92 -15.11
CA ASP A 406 15.08 22.61 -15.36
C ASP A 406 15.70 21.86 -16.55
N ARG A 407 16.62 22.49 -17.26
CA ARG A 407 17.29 21.95 -18.45
C ARG A 407 18.80 21.95 -18.34
N VAL A 408 19.45 21.09 -19.12
CA VAL A 408 20.91 21.06 -19.22
C VAL A 408 21.41 22.44 -19.70
N PRO A 409 22.34 23.07 -18.96
CA PRO A 409 22.80 24.44 -19.31
C PRO A 409 23.50 24.47 -20.64
N ASP A 410 23.10 25.40 -21.47
CA ASP A 410 23.77 25.75 -22.75
C ASP A 410 25.02 26.61 -22.50
N LYS A 411 25.69 26.98 -23.58
CA LYS A 411 26.93 27.80 -23.53
C LYS A 411 26.69 29.16 -22.89
N GLU A 412 25.60 29.80 -23.21
CA GLU A 412 25.27 31.14 -22.73
C GLU A 412 25.05 31.11 -21.20
N MET A 413 24.23 30.18 -20.69
CA MET A 413 24.03 29.98 -19.28
C MET A 413 25.32 29.69 -18.53
N ARG A 414 26.18 28.80 -19.09
CA ARG A 414 27.48 28.44 -18.49
C ARG A 414 28.46 29.61 -18.37
N LEU A 415 28.39 30.56 -19.27
CA LEU A 415 29.25 31.76 -19.27
C LEU A 415 28.65 32.90 -18.41
N ALA A 416 27.34 32.90 -18.21
CA ALA A 416 26.64 33.91 -17.42
C ALA A 416 26.61 33.61 -15.91
N HIS A 417 26.76 32.34 -15.49
CA HIS A 417 26.59 31.93 -14.10
C HIS A 417 27.74 31.07 -13.59
N ASP A 418 28.32 31.46 -12.44
CA ASP A 418 29.46 30.75 -11.84
C ASP A 418 29.07 29.38 -11.26
N LYS A 419 27.83 29.26 -10.74
CA LYS A 419 27.27 28.03 -10.20
C LYS A 419 25.92 27.77 -10.86
N ILE A 420 25.77 26.60 -11.44
CA ILE A 420 24.52 26.18 -12.08
C ILE A 420 24.07 24.83 -11.51
N ALA A 421 22.80 24.73 -11.23
CA ALA A 421 22.16 23.46 -10.86
C ALA A 421 20.90 23.23 -11.70
N THR A 422 20.62 21.97 -12.07
CA THR A 422 19.29 21.58 -12.49
C THR A 422 18.58 20.88 -11.34
N LEU A 423 17.32 21.23 -11.15
CA LEU A 423 16.42 20.59 -10.21
C LEU A 423 15.16 20.16 -10.95
N THR A 424 14.94 18.86 -11.05
CA THR A 424 13.70 18.28 -11.56
C THR A 424 13.04 17.46 -10.46
N SER A 425 11.73 17.31 -10.52
CA SER A 425 10.96 16.66 -9.47
C SER A 425 9.78 15.89 -10.02
N SER A 426 9.31 14.90 -9.29
CA SER A 426 8.04 14.23 -9.51
C SER A 426 7.37 13.91 -8.17
N LEU A 427 6.07 14.16 -8.08
CA LEU A 427 5.25 13.70 -6.98
C LEU A 427 4.63 12.36 -7.40
N HIS A 428 4.87 11.31 -6.60
CA HIS A 428 4.26 10.00 -6.84
C HIS A 428 2.96 9.88 -6.07
N TYR A 429 3.00 10.08 -4.73
CA TYR A 429 1.84 9.93 -3.87
C TYR A 429 1.79 11.03 -2.82
N GLN A 430 0.59 11.53 -2.56
CA GLN A 430 0.32 12.36 -1.38
C GLN A 430 0.32 11.48 -0.12
N SER A 431 0.51 12.10 1.04
CA SER A 431 0.24 11.44 2.31
C SER A 431 -1.25 11.50 2.63
N PHE A 432 -1.75 10.52 3.37
CA PHE A 432 -3.08 10.58 3.95
C PHE A 432 -3.07 10.10 5.40
N ARG A 433 -4.09 10.49 6.15
CA ARG A 433 -4.27 10.06 7.54
C ARG A 433 -5.74 10.10 7.91
N THR A 434 -6.22 9.02 8.50
CA THR A 434 -7.56 8.90 9.08
C THR A 434 -7.48 9.11 10.59
N ASP A 435 -8.47 9.78 11.16
CA ASP A 435 -8.57 9.90 12.61
C ASP A 435 -8.83 8.51 13.24
N GLN A 436 -8.05 8.16 14.26
CA GLN A 436 -8.18 6.90 14.98
C GLN A 436 -9.54 6.75 15.68
N ASP A 437 -10.16 7.89 16.05
CA ASP A 437 -11.48 7.97 16.65
C ASP A 437 -12.61 8.16 15.62
N SER A 438 -12.30 8.05 14.33
CA SER A 438 -13.30 7.96 13.27
C SER A 438 -14.21 6.75 13.46
N GLN A 439 -15.33 6.72 12.75
CA GLN A 439 -16.26 5.59 12.84
C GLN A 439 -15.59 4.27 12.47
N ILE A 440 -14.80 4.24 11.37
CA ILE A 440 -14.07 3.05 10.94
C ILE A 440 -13.01 2.65 11.97
N GLY A 441 -12.29 3.61 12.55
CA GLY A 441 -11.26 3.37 13.55
C GLY A 441 -11.83 2.70 14.81
N ARG A 442 -12.93 3.23 15.33
CA ARG A 442 -13.63 2.63 16.48
C ARG A 442 -14.19 1.24 16.16
N TRP A 443 -14.82 1.10 14.99
CA TRP A 443 -15.41 -0.19 14.58
C TRP A 443 -14.34 -1.28 14.45
N LEU A 444 -13.27 -1.04 13.72
CA LEU A 444 -12.19 -2.01 13.54
C LEU A 444 -11.44 -2.27 14.86
N SER A 445 -11.22 -1.25 15.70
CA SER A 445 -10.59 -1.43 17.01
C SER A 445 -11.41 -2.38 17.88
N SER A 446 -12.74 -2.15 17.98
CA SER A 446 -13.61 -3.02 18.75
C SER A 446 -13.71 -4.43 18.15
N ALA A 447 -13.71 -4.56 16.82
CA ALA A 447 -13.76 -5.87 16.16
C ALA A 447 -12.49 -6.69 16.46
N LEU A 448 -11.31 -6.07 16.38
CA LEU A 448 -10.05 -6.74 16.69
C LEU A 448 -9.91 -7.05 18.20
N GLU A 449 -10.31 -6.12 19.08
CA GLU A 449 -10.31 -6.36 20.51
C GLU A 449 -11.21 -7.54 20.89
N ASN A 450 -12.40 -7.63 20.29
CA ASN A 450 -13.31 -8.76 20.50
C ASN A 450 -12.77 -10.07 19.92
N ALA A 451 -12.03 -10.01 18.81
CA ALA A 451 -11.51 -11.23 18.15
C ALA A 451 -10.26 -11.80 18.84
N PHE A 452 -9.43 -10.94 19.41
CA PHE A 452 -8.13 -11.34 19.96
C PHE A 452 -8.04 -11.20 21.49
N ASP A 453 -9.10 -10.74 22.16
CA ASP A 453 -9.12 -10.40 23.59
C ASP A 453 -7.96 -9.46 24.00
N GLU A 454 -7.53 -8.65 23.03
CA GLU A 454 -6.43 -7.71 23.15
C GLU A 454 -6.67 -6.46 22.30
N ALA A 455 -6.42 -5.28 22.87
CA ALA A 455 -6.52 -4.03 22.13
C ALA A 455 -5.48 -3.98 20.97
N PRO A 456 -5.90 -3.62 19.75
CA PRO A 456 -4.98 -3.55 18.63
C PRO A 456 -3.95 -2.43 18.80
N ILE A 457 -2.76 -2.66 18.26
CA ILE A 457 -1.77 -1.59 18.08
C ILE A 457 -2.31 -0.61 17.05
N LYS A 458 -2.30 0.67 17.40
CA LYS A 458 -2.74 1.76 16.51
C LYS A 458 -1.54 2.55 16.02
N ILE A 459 -1.21 2.39 14.75
CA ILE A 459 -0.13 3.14 14.10
C ILE A 459 -0.76 4.36 13.41
N ARG A 460 -0.35 5.56 13.85
CA ARG A 460 -0.90 6.81 13.32
C ARG A 460 -0.61 6.98 11.82
N MET A 461 0.59 6.59 11.39
CA MET A 461 1.02 6.67 9.99
C MET A 461 2.16 5.68 9.75
N SER A 462 2.10 4.91 8.68
CA SER A 462 3.21 4.05 8.26
C SER A 462 4.36 4.86 7.64
N GLY A 463 5.57 4.35 7.75
CA GLY A 463 6.75 4.96 7.14
C GLY A 463 6.81 4.82 5.61
N GLY A 464 6.19 3.79 5.07
CA GLY A 464 6.03 3.56 3.64
C GLY A 464 4.89 4.37 3.02
N SER A 465 4.89 4.46 1.69
CA SER A 465 3.79 5.03 0.90
C SER A 465 3.00 3.91 0.26
N ILE A 466 1.72 4.13 0.01
CA ILE A 466 0.86 3.20 -0.72
C ILE A 466 0.22 3.90 -1.91
N PRO A 467 0.05 3.23 -3.07
CA PRO A 467 -0.41 3.84 -4.32
C PRO A 467 -1.86 4.33 -4.29
N ILE A 468 -2.63 3.94 -3.30
CA ILE A 468 -4.04 4.35 -3.13
C ILE A 468 -4.21 5.79 -2.60
N SER A 469 -3.10 6.47 -2.26
CA SER A 469 -3.14 7.85 -1.74
C SER A 469 -3.64 8.91 -2.73
N PRO A 470 -3.42 8.83 -4.05
CA PRO A 470 -4.03 9.75 -5.01
C PRO A 470 -5.54 9.55 -5.09
#